data_b66b0e6c38756de4163db636bc390ee2
#
_entry.id   b66b0e6c38756de4163db636bc390ee2
#
_cell.length_a   1.000
_cell.length_b   1.000
_cell.length_c   1.000
_cell.angle_alpha   90.00
_cell.angle_beta   90.00
_cell.angle_gamma   90.00
#
_symmetry.space_group_name_H-M   'P 1'
#
loop_
_entity.id
_entity.type
_entity.pdbx_description
1 polymer ?
#
loop_
_entity_poly.entity_id
_entity_poly.type
_entity_poly.pdbx_seq_one_letter_code
_entity_poly.pdbx_strand_id
1 'polypeptide(L)'
;MPPPRVKICCIKSVAEALSAVAHGASALGLVSHMPSGPGVIDENLIAEIAPTVPPHIVTFLLTALTDTDAIIAQHRRCKTTTIQLVDALTRGTHRDLRRALPGVQLVQVIHVRGEESVAEAATVAPEVDLILLDSGNPYLAVKELGGTGRSHNWALSRRIVETCGRPVFLAGGLRPDNLAAASTQVGPYGFDLCSGVRTNDVLDEAKLAAFFTATRMLQ
;
A
#
# COMPACT_ATOMS: atom_id res chain seq x y z
N MET A 1 9.28 -4.27 -21.13
CA MET A 1 9.48 -3.70 -19.77
C MET A 1 9.24 -4.82 -18.75
N PRO A 2 9.83 -4.82 -17.55
CA PRO A 2 9.45 -5.80 -16.53
C PRO A 2 7.96 -5.63 -16.20
N PRO A 3 7.26 -6.71 -15.81
CA PRO A 3 5.86 -6.61 -15.42
C PRO A 3 5.69 -5.64 -14.24
N PRO A 4 4.58 -4.89 -14.19
CA PRO A 4 4.32 -3.99 -13.09
C PRO A 4 4.26 -4.76 -11.77
N ARG A 5 4.78 -4.16 -10.70
CA ARG A 5 4.70 -4.77 -9.37
C ARG A 5 3.27 -4.77 -8.87
N VAL A 6 2.88 -5.85 -8.19
CA VAL A 6 1.54 -5.97 -7.62
C VAL A 6 1.64 -6.22 -6.12
N LYS A 7 1.01 -5.36 -5.34
CA LYS A 7 0.82 -5.52 -3.90
C LYS A 7 -0.62 -5.98 -3.64
N ILE A 8 -0.78 -7.06 -2.89
CA ILE A 8 -2.09 -7.50 -2.39
C ILE A 8 -2.20 -7.07 -0.94
N CYS A 9 -3.13 -6.17 -0.69
CA CYS A 9 -3.37 -5.59 0.63
C CYS A 9 -4.44 -6.38 1.41
N CYS A 10 -4.52 -6.12 2.72
CA CYS A 10 -5.50 -6.71 3.63
C CYS A 10 -5.36 -8.23 3.79
N ILE A 11 -4.15 -8.75 3.71
CA ILE A 11 -3.87 -10.17 3.97
C ILE A 11 -4.17 -10.49 5.43
N LYS A 12 -4.98 -11.54 5.67
CA LYS A 12 -5.50 -11.89 6.99
C LYS A 12 -5.07 -13.26 7.51
N SER A 13 -4.30 -14.02 6.75
CA SER A 13 -3.78 -15.32 7.16
C SER A 13 -2.54 -15.71 6.37
N VAL A 14 -1.79 -16.69 6.88
CA VAL A 14 -0.68 -17.32 6.15
C VAL A 14 -1.17 -17.93 4.83
N ALA A 15 -2.35 -18.54 4.81
CA ALA A 15 -2.93 -19.12 3.60
C ALA A 15 -3.19 -18.06 2.53
N GLU A 16 -3.78 -16.92 2.88
CA GLU A 16 -3.97 -15.78 1.95
C GLU A 16 -2.63 -15.25 1.45
N ALA A 17 -1.62 -15.15 2.33
CA ALA A 17 -0.28 -14.69 1.94
C ALA A 17 0.35 -15.59 0.88
N LEU A 18 0.34 -16.90 1.13
CA LEU A 18 0.89 -17.89 0.20
C LEU A 18 0.11 -17.97 -1.11
N SER A 19 -1.22 -17.87 -1.07
CA SER A 19 -2.06 -17.79 -2.28
C SER A 19 -1.74 -16.56 -3.12
N ALA A 20 -1.64 -15.38 -2.51
CA ALA A 20 -1.28 -14.15 -3.21
C ALA A 20 0.10 -14.26 -3.89
N VAL A 21 1.09 -14.79 -3.18
CA VAL A 21 2.45 -15.02 -3.71
C VAL A 21 2.43 -16.02 -4.88
N ALA A 22 1.69 -17.12 -4.75
CA ALA A 22 1.58 -18.13 -5.80
C ALA A 22 0.97 -17.57 -7.11
N HIS A 23 0.09 -16.57 -7.01
CA HIS A 23 -0.47 -15.88 -8.17
C HIS A 23 0.46 -14.81 -8.77
N GLY A 24 1.52 -14.41 -8.07
CA GLY A 24 2.53 -13.48 -8.58
C GLY A 24 2.61 -12.14 -7.84
N ALA A 25 2.04 -12.03 -6.64
CA ALA A 25 2.22 -10.85 -5.83
C ALA A 25 3.71 -10.62 -5.51
N SER A 26 4.17 -9.40 -5.71
CA SER A 26 5.53 -8.97 -5.35
C SER A 26 5.58 -8.32 -3.96
N ALA A 27 4.42 -8.01 -3.41
CA ALA A 27 4.29 -7.40 -2.09
C ALA A 27 2.95 -7.74 -1.43
N LEU A 28 2.93 -7.76 -0.10
CA LEU A 28 1.76 -8.03 0.75
C LEU A 28 1.55 -6.90 1.74
N GLY A 29 0.28 -6.49 1.92
CA GLY A 29 -0.11 -5.49 2.92
C GLY A 29 -0.77 -6.16 4.14
N LEU A 30 -0.18 -5.94 5.31
CA LEU A 30 -0.62 -6.43 6.61
C LEU A 30 -1.11 -5.22 7.41
N VAL A 31 -2.42 -5.17 7.67
CA VAL A 31 -3.08 -3.99 8.22
C VAL A 31 -3.16 -4.11 9.73
N SER A 32 -2.43 -3.25 10.46
CA SER A 32 -2.59 -3.12 11.91
C SER A 32 -3.86 -2.33 12.25
N HIS A 33 -4.08 -2.03 13.52
CA HIS A 33 -5.24 -1.26 13.97
C HIS A 33 -5.43 0.02 13.14
N MET A 34 -6.66 0.21 12.62
CA MET A 34 -7.09 1.36 11.82
C MET A 34 -8.40 1.93 12.37
N PRO A 35 -8.66 3.23 12.23
CA PRO A 35 -9.94 3.83 12.62
C PRO A 35 -11.11 3.35 11.75
N SER A 36 -10.83 2.93 10.51
CA SER A 36 -11.81 2.38 9.57
C SER A 36 -11.10 1.55 8.49
N GLY A 37 -11.87 0.81 7.70
CA GLY A 37 -11.38 0.04 6.56
C GLY A 37 -11.25 -1.46 6.85
N PRO A 38 -11.06 -2.26 5.79
CA PRO A 38 -10.99 -3.72 5.87
C PRO A 38 -9.61 -4.23 6.28
N GLY A 39 -9.57 -5.53 6.62
CA GLY A 39 -8.32 -6.29 6.68
C GLY A 39 -7.47 -6.10 7.93
N VAL A 40 -8.02 -5.45 8.97
CA VAL A 40 -7.31 -5.27 10.25
C VAL A 40 -7.06 -6.62 10.92
N ILE A 41 -5.81 -6.86 11.29
CA ILE A 41 -5.37 -8.02 12.06
C ILE A 41 -4.48 -7.56 13.23
N ASP A 42 -4.34 -8.41 14.24
CA ASP A 42 -3.47 -8.10 15.37
C ASP A 42 -1.97 -8.21 15.00
N GLU A 43 -1.13 -7.56 15.80
CA GLU A 43 0.31 -7.49 15.54
C GLU A 43 1.01 -8.86 15.67
N ASN A 44 0.48 -9.80 16.46
CA ASN A 44 1.04 -11.14 16.58
C ASN A 44 0.83 -11.91 15.28
N LEU A 45 -0.37 -11.79 14.68
CA LEU A 45 -0.66 -12.40 13.39
C LEU A 45 0.17 -11.76 12.26
N ILE A 46 0.41 -10.44 12.30
CA ILE A 46 1.36 -9.79 11.37
C ILE A 46 2.75 -10.41 11.52
N ALA A 47 3.24 -10.55 12.75
CA ALA A 47 4.55 -11.14 13.03
C ALA A 47 4.64 -12.64 12.67
N GLU A 48 3.52 -13.36 12.67
CA GLU A 48 3.42 -14.73 12.18
C GLU A 48 3.48 -14.80 10.65
N ILE A 49 2.71 -13.94 9.95
CA ILE A 49 2.63 -13.95 8.48
C ILE A 49 3.94 -13.47 7.84
N ALA A 50 4.53 -12.39 8.33
CA ALA A 50 5.66 -11.72 7.67
C ALA A 50 6.85 -12.64 7.32
N PRO A 51 7.28 -13.59 8.18
CA PRO A 51 8.40 -14.49 7.86
C PRO A 51 8.02 -15.69 6.99
N THR A 52 6.75 -15.94 6.71
CA THR A 52 6.31 -17.14 5.96
C THR A 52 6.49 -17.00 4.45
N VAL A 53 6.67 -15.78 3.96
CA VAL A 53 6.81 -15.53 2.52
C VAL A 53 8.29 -15.51 2.10
N PRO A 54 8.59 -15.82 0.81
CA PRO A 54 9.96 -15.77 0.31
C PRO A 54 10.63 -14.40 0.52
N PRO A 55 11.95 -14.32 0.73
CA PRO A 55 12.66 -13.06 1.05
C PRO A 55 12.56 -11.96 -0.01
N HIS A 56 12.21 -12.31 -1.26
CA HIS A 56 12.02 -11.35 -2.34
C HIS A 56 10.61 -10.72 -2.36
N ILE A 57 9.70 -11.21 -1.54
CA ILE A 57 8.35 -10.66 -1.36
C ILE A 57 8.40 -9.59 -0.27
N VAL A 58 8.00 -8.38 -0.63
CA VAL A 58 8.00 -7.24 0.30
C VAL A 58 6.78 -7.30 1.20
N THR A 59 6.97 -7.24 2.52
CA THR A 59 5.87 -7.19 3.49
C THR A 59 5.70 -5.77 4.02
N PHE A 60 4.49 -5.23 3.92
CA PHE A 60 4.14 -3.88 4.35
C PHE A 60 3.36 -3.94 5.67
N LEU A 61 3.86 -3.29 6.71
CA LEU A 61 3.06 -2.94 7.90
C LEU A 61 2.29 -1.66 7.59
N LEU A 62 0.98 -1.73 7.48
CA LEU A 62 0.14 -0.54 7.41
C LEU A 62 -0.15 -0.06 8.83
N THR A 63 0.19 1.19 9.13
CA THR A 63 0.01 1.78 10.46
C THR A 63 -0.69 3.13 10.40
N ALA A 64 -1.71 3.30 11.24
CA ALA A 64 -2.38 4.58 11.49
C ALA A 64 -1.76 5.35 12.67
N LEU A 65 -0.69 4.82 13.27
CA LEU A 65 0.07 5.54 14.28
C LEU A 65 0.78 6.74 13.64
N THR A 66 0.84 7.86 14.36
CA THR A 66 1.44 9.11 13.91
C THR A 66 2.62 9.57 14.76
N ASP A 67 2.93 8.82 15.83
CA ASP A 67 4.08 9.01 16.71
C ASP A 67 5.20 8.04 16.32
N THR A 68 6.39 8.55 16.05
CA THR A 68 7.52 7.74 15.59
C THR A 68 7.98 6.69 16.60
N ASP A 69 7.96 7.00 17.91
CA ASP A 69 8.37 6.03 18.94
C ASP A 69 7.38 4.85 18.98
N ALA A 70 6.09 5.15 18.87
CA ALA A 70 5.05 4.13 18.82
C ALA A 70 5.16 3.26 17.57
N ILE A 71 5.43 3.88 16.39
CA ILE A 71 5.65 3.16 15.12
C ILE A 71 6.88 2.26 15.19
N ILE A 72 7.99 2.74 15.76
CA ILE A 72 9.21 1.95 15.96
C ILE A 72 8.93 0.72 16.84
N ALA A 73 8.23 0.92 17.96
CA ALA A 73 7.86 -0.15 18.86
C ALA A 73 6.94 -1.18 18.17
N GLN A 74 5.96 -0.72 17.40
CA GLN A 74 5.05 -1.56 16.61
C GLN A 74 5.82 -2.38 15.55
N HIS A 75 6.66 -1.73 14.75
CA HIS A 75 7.43 -2.42 13.72
C HIS A 75 8.37 -3.49 14.29
N ARG A 76 9.00 -3.24 15.45
CA ARG A 76 9.86 -4.21 16.12
C ARG A 76 9.12 -5.49 16.52
N ARG A 77 7.81 -5.42 16.80
CA ARG A 77 6.96 -6.59 17.04
C ARG A 77 6.57 -7.28 15.74
N CYS A 78 6.14 -6.50 14.72
CA CYS A 78 5.62 -7.02 13.45
C CYS A 78 6.70 -7.55 12.49
N LYS A 79 7.91 -6.97 12.50
CA LYS A 79 9.11 -7.41 11.73
C LYS A 79 8.90 -7.48 10.22
N THR A 80 8.11 -6.58 9.66
CA THR A 80 7.93 -6.46 8.21
C THR A 80 9.13 -5.78 7.55
N THR A 81 9.26 -5.86 6.23
CA THR A 81 10.36 -5.22 5.51
C THR A 81 10.10 -3.74 5.20
N THR A 82 8.86 -3.31 5.30
CA THR A 82 8.41 -1.96 4.91
C THR A 82 7.36 -1.45 5.89
N ILE A 83 7.40 -0.16 6.20
CA ILE A 83 6.35 0.56 6.92
C ILE A 83 5.57 1.43 5.94
N GLN A 84 4.27 1.27 5.90
CA GLN A 84 3.35 2.13 5.17
C GLN A 84 2.62 3.04 6.14
N LEU A 85 3.00 4.31 6.14
CA LEU A 85 2.37 5.38 6.91
C LEU A 85 1.08 5.80 6.18
N VAL A 86 -0.08 5.51 6.77
CA VAL A 86 -1.37 5.84 6.15
C VAL A 86 -1.87 7.23 6.54
N ASP A 87 -1.23 7.87 7.50
CA ASP A 87 -1.51 9.24 7.94
C ASP A 87 -0.18 10.01 8.11
N ALA A 88 -0.25 11.33 8.24
CA ALA A 88 0.90 12.17 8.47
C ALA A 88 1.47 11.99 9.88
N LEU A 89 2.79 12.05 10.03
CA LEU A 89 3.44 12.04 11.34
C LEU A 89 3.08 13.32 12.11
N THR A 90 2.67 13.17 13.37
CA THR A 90 2.38 14.29 14.28
C THR A 90 3.47 14.49 15.32
N ARG A 91 4.29 13.48 15.57
CA ARG A 91 5.43 13.53 16.48
C ARG A 91 6.61 12.75 15.93
N GLY A 92 7.78 13.37 15.92
CA GLY A 92 9.00 12.86 15.29
C GLY A 92 9.00 13.05 13.77
N THR A 93 9.95 12.42 13.08
CA THR A 93 10.21 12.61 11.64
C THR A 93 10.47 11.28 10.93
N HIS A 94 10.37 11.26 9.60
CA HIS A 94 10.79 10.10 8.80
C HIS A 94 12.28 9.75 9.03
N ARG A 95 13.13 10.75 9.31
CA ARG A 95 14.56 10.53 9.63
C ARG A 95 14.75 9.78 10.95
N ASP A 96 13.88 10.01 11.93
CA ASP A 96 13.91 9.27 13.20
C ASP A 96 13.57 7.80 12.97
N LEU A 97 12.56 7.51 12.14
CA LEU A 97 12.24 6.15 11.71
C LEU A 97 13.43 5.48 11.01
N ARG A 98 14.05 6.15 10.04
CA ARG A 98 15.22 5.62 9.31
C ARG A 98 16.40 5.32 10.22
N ARG A 99 16.67 6.20 11.21
CA ARG A 99 17.74 6.03 12.17
C ARG A 99 17.51 4.83 13.09
N ALA A 100 16.28 4.65 13.55
CA ALA A 100 15.91 3.61 14.50
C ALA A 100 15.71 2.22 13.85
N LEU A 101 15.39 2.19 12.55
CA LEU A 101 15.04 1.00 11.78
C LEU A 101 15.83 0.94 10.46
N PRO A 102 17.17 0.78 10.53
CA PRO A 102 18.00 0.71 9.33
C PRO A 102 17.60 -0.50 8.46
N GLY A 103 17.51 -0.29 7.14
CA GLY A 103 17.13 -1.31 6.17
C GLY A 103 15.62 -1.49 5.98
N VAL A 104 14.76 -0.85 6.79
CA VAL A 104 13.32 -0.83 6.60
C VAL A 104 12.93 0.26 5.62
N GLN A 105 12.12 -0.08 4.61
CA GLN A 105 11.61 0.89 3.66
C GLN A 105 10.46 1.70 4.26
N LEU A 106 10.38 2.99 3.91
CA LEU A 106 9.30 3.88 4.32
C LEU A 106 8.43 4.24 3.11
N VAL A 107 7.14 4.09 3.27
CA VAL A 107 6.13 4.46 2.27
C VAL A 107 5.14 5.43 2.91
N GLN A 108 4.92 6.57 2.26
CA GLN A 108 3.85 7.48 2.66
C GLN A 108 2.65 7.32 1.74
N VAL A 109 1.48 7.17 2.31
CA VAL A 109 0.21 7.26 1.58
C VAL A 109 -0.13 8.72 1.35
N ILE A 110 -0.48 9.05 0.10
CA ILE A 110 -1.07 10.33 -0.30
C ILE A 110 -2.51 10.07 -0.71
N HIS A 111 -3.45 10.65 0.01
CA HIS A 111 -4.87 10.59 -0.33
C HIS A 111 -5.17 11.63 -1.40
N VAL A 112 -5.35 11.16 -2.65
CA VAL A 112 -5.51 12.06 -3.81
C VAL A 112 -6.92 12.66 -3.82
N ARG A 113 -7.04 13.92 -3.39
CA ARG A 113 -8.32 14.65 -3.26
C ARG A 113 -8.39 15.88 -4.16
N GLY A 114 -7.26 16.55 -4.38
CA GLY A 114 -7.16 17.78 -5.17
C GLY A 114 -5.71 18.15 -5.50
N GLU A 115 -5.48 19.36 -5.95
CA GLU A 115 -4.16 19.89 -6.31
C GLU A 115 -3.17 19.88 -5.13
N GLU A 116 -3.66 20.04 -3.92
CA GLU A 116 -2.87 19.97 -2.69
C GLU A 116 -2.15 18.63 -2.53
N SER A 117 -2.70 17.55 -3.07
CA SER A 117 -2.08 16.21 -3.01
C SER A 117 -0.78 16.13 -3.82
N VAL A 118 -0.66 16.92 -4.88
CA VAL A 118 0.57 17.00 -5.68
C VAL A 118 1.68 17.70 -4.88
N ALA A 119 1.35 18.80 -4.20
CA ALA A 119 2.29 19.52 -3.34
C ALA A 119 2.70 18.68 -2.12
N GLU A 120 1.76 17.96 -1.52
CA GLU A 120 2.00 17.03 -0.41
C GLU A 120 3.00 15.94 -0.83
N ALA A 121 2.77 15.29 -1.99
CA ALA A 121 3.65 14.27 -2.53
C ALA A 121 5.07 14.81 -2.76
N ALA A 122 5.20 15.99 -3.35
CA ALA A 122 6.50 16.64 -3.60
C ALA A 122 7.25 16.94 -2.29
N THR A 123 6.53 17.33 -1.24
CA THR A 123 7.11 17.65 0.07
C THR A 123 7.64 16.40 0.78
N VAL A 124 6.91 15.29 0.72
CA VAL A 124 7.25 14.07 1.47
C VAL A 124 8.20 13.15 0.71
N ALA A 125 8.20 13.19 -0.62
CA ALA A 125 9.00 12.30 -1.47
C ALA A 125 10.50 12.23 -1.09
N PRO A 126 11.21 13.32 -0.73
CA PRO A 126 12.61 13.25 -0.32
C PRO A 126 12.84 12.40 0.95
N GLU A 127 11.86 12.27 1.81
CA GLU A 127 11.96 11.63 3.12
C GLU A 127 11.60 10.13 3.11
N VAL A 128 10.99 9.62 2.02
CA VAL A 128 10.50 8.23 1.91
C VAL A 128 11.11 7.49 0.73
N ASP A 129 10.94 6.17 0.68
CA ASP A 129 11.45 5.33 -0.42
C ASP A 129 10.42 5.18 -1.54
N LEU A 130 9.13 5.18 -1.19
CA LEU A 130 8.02 5.05 -2.13
C LEU A 130 6.85 5.93 -1.69
N ILE A 131 5.98 6.24 -2.65
CA ILE A 131 4.68 6.87 -2.42
C ILE A 131 3.59 5.88 -2.82
N LEU A 132 2.49 5.86 -2.09
CA LEU A 132 1.29 5.12 -2.45
C LEU A 132 0.13 6.10 -2.56
N LEU A 133 -0.57 6.08 -3.71
CA LEU A 133 -1.74 6.94 -3.99
C LEU A 133 -3.01 6.17 -3.71
N ASP A 134 -3.87 6.70 -2.86
CA ASP A 134 -5.18 6.11 -2.53
C ASP A 134 -6.29 7.17 -2.54
N SER A 135 -7.53 6.70 -2.48
CA SER A 135 -8.77 7.50 -2.52
C SER A 135 -9.37 7.82 -1.16
N GLY A 136 -8.61 7.64 -0.07
CA GLY A 136 -9.05 7.93 1.29
C GLY A 136 -9.29 9.42 1.56
N ASN A 137 -9.87 9.70 2.74
CA ASN A 137 -10.01 11.06 3.25
C ASN A 137 -9.70 11.10 4.76
N PRO A 138 -8.49 11.54 5.15
CA PRO A 138 -8.06 11.60 6.55
C PRO A 138 -8.70 12.74 7.36
N TYR A 139 -9.47 13.63 6.72
CA TYR A 139 -10.10 14.80 7.37
C TYR A 139 -11.55 14.56 7.78
N LEU A 140 -12.10 13.38 7.54
CA LEU A 140 -13.42 13.00 8.04
C LEU A 140 -13.40 12.79 9.56
N ALA A 141 -14.56 12.93 10.21
CA ALA A 141 -14.72 12.67 11.65
C ALA A 141 -14.27 11.24 12.02
N VAL A 142 -14.56 10.25 11.17
CA VAL A 142 -13.92 8.95 11.17
C VAL A 142 -13.04 8.89 9.92
N LYS A 143 -11.71 8.92 10.12
CA LYS A 143 -10.74 8.97 9.02
C LYS A 143 -10.88 7.75 8.09
N GLU A 144 -10.92 8.00 6.79
CA GLU A 144 -10.79 6.98 5.75
C GLU A 144 -9.33 6.92 5.29
N LEU A 145 -8.57 5.96 5.78
CA LEU A 145 -7.13 5.85 5.53
C LEU A 145 -6.79 4.82 4.45
N GLY A 146 -7.77 4.40 3.65
CA GLY A 146 -7.62 3.49 2.52
C GLY A 146 -8.73 2.44 2.46
N GLY A 147 -8.62 1.52 1.48
CA GLY A 147 -9.56 0.42 1.31
C GLY A 147 -10.98 0.82 0.88
N THR A 148 -11.18 2.05 0.40
CA THR A 148 -12.51 2.60 0.06
C THR A 148 -13.14 1.97 -1.17
N GLY A 149 -12.35 1.29 -2.01
CA GLY A 149 -12.80 0.73 -3.29
C GLY A 149 -13.18 1.77 -4.35
N ARG A 150 -12.99 3.05 -4.07
CA ARG A 150 -13.23 4.16 -5.00
C ARG A 150 -11.97 4.49 -5.80
N SER A 151 -12.13 4.90 -7.06
CA SER A 151 -11.06 5.53 -7.83
C SER A 151 -10.98 7.02 -7.49
N HIS A 152 -9.81 7.60 -7.71
CA HIS A 152 -9.55 9.03 -7.56
C HIS A 152 -9.16 9.67 -8.89
N ASN A 153 -8.78 10.95 -8.89
CA ASN A 153 -8.40 11.66 -10.12
C ASN A 153 -7.04 11.19 -10.65
N TRP A 154 -7.03 10.37 -11.68
CA TRP A 154 -5.83 9.83 -12.30
C TRP A 154 -4.94 10.87 -13.00
N ALA A 155 -5.49 12.03 -13.41
CA ALA A 155 -4.66 13.11 -13.93
C ALA A 155 -3.74 13.70 -12.85
N LEU A 156 -4.23 13.85 -11.63
CA LEU A 156 -3.40 14.24 -10.48
C LEU A 156 -2.38 13.16 -10.15
N SER A 157 -2.79 11.88 -10.16
CA SER A 157 -1.89 10.75 -9.93
C SER A 157 -0.76 10.70 -10.95
N ARG A 158 -1.06 10.94 -12.24
CA ARG A 158 -0.06 11.06 -13.30
C ARG A 158 0.97 12.13 -12.99
N ARG A 159 0.51 13.32 -12.61
CA ARG A 159 1.40 14.43 -12.27
C ARG A 159 2.31 14.08 -11.08
N ILE A 160 1.76 13.41 -10.06
CA ILE A 160 2.57 12.95 -8.92
C ILE A 160 3.65 11.96 -9.40
N VAL A 161 3.30 10.97 -10.22
CA VAL A 161 4.25 10.01 -10.79
C VAL A 161 5.37 10.71 -11.55
N GLU A 162 5.05 11.72 -12.34
CA GLU A 162 6.02 12.46 -13.17
C GLU A 162 6.92 13.39 -12.36
N THR A 163 6.47 13.88 -11.21
CA THR A 163 7.15 14.99 -10.51
C THR A 163 7.76 14.62 -9.16
N CYS A 164 7.30 13.57 -8.48
CA CYS A 164 7.75 13.26 -7.11
C CYS A 164 9.15 12.62 -7.05
N GLY A 165 9.67 12.07 -8.15
CA GLY A 165 11.00 11.44 -8.21
C GLY A 165 11.15 10.16 -7.37
N ARG A 166 10.04 9.54 -6.97
CA ARG A 166 9.99 8.27 -6.23
C ARG A 166 9.14 7.24 -6.96
N PRO A 167 9.38 5.93 -6.79
CA PRO A 167 8.44 4.92 -7.25
C PRO A 167 7.06 5.12 -6.62
N VAL A 168 6.00 4.97 -7.42
CA VAL A 168 4.62 5.22 -6.98
C VAL A 168 3.76 3.98 -7.17
N PHE A 169 3.15 3.50 -6.09
CA PHE A 169 2.05 2.54 -6.17
C PHE A 169 0.72 3.26 -6.35
N LEU A 170 -0.11 2.76 -7.26
CA LEU A 170 -1.48 3.23 -7.45
C LEU A 170 -2.45 2.26 -6.76
N ALA A 171 -3.25 2.78 -5.85
CA ALA A 171 -4.38 2.09 -5.22
C ALA A 171 -5.71 2.72 -5.61
N GLY A 172 -6.79 2.28 -5.01
CA GLY A 172 -8.13 2.85 -5.17
C GLY A 172 -8.91 2.29 -6.36
N GLY A 173 -9.83 1.38 -6.09
CA GLY A 173 -10.83 0.87 -7.04
C GLY A 173 -10.28 0.14 -8.27
N LEU A 174 -9.08 -0.41 -8.19
CA LEU A 174 -8.47 -1.17 -9.28
C LEU A 174 -9.15 -2.52 -9.48
N ARG A 175 -9.39 -2.88 -10.75
CA ARG A 175 -10.01 -4.12 -11.21
C ARG A 175 -9.38 -4.53 -12.55
N PRO A 176 -9.55 -5.80 -12.97
CA PRO A 176 -9.03 -6.27 -14.27
C PRO A 176 -9.46 -5.42 -15.46
N ASP A 177 -10.71 -4.91 -15.44
CA ASP A 177 -11.31 -4.15 -16.54
C ASP A 177 -10.79 -2.70 -16.65
N ASN A 178 -10.25 -2.11 -15.57
CA ASN A 178 -9.73 -0.74 -15.59
C ASN A 178 -8.19 -0.68 -15.53
N LEU A 179 -7.52 -1.82 -15.37
CA LEU A 179 -6.08 -1.87 -15.14
C LEU A 179 -5.25 -1.32 -16.32
N ALA A 180 -5.66 -1.63 -17.57
CA ALA A 180 -4.99 -1.12 -18.76
C ALA A 180 -5.10 0.43 -18.84
N ALA A 181 -6.28 0.96 -18.53
CA ALA A 181 -6.50 2.40 -18.48
C ALA A 181 -5.66 3.04 -17.35
N ALA A 182 -5.64 2.45 -16.15
CA ALA A 182 -4.82 2.90 -15.04
C ALA A 182 -3.33 2.91 -15.39
N SER A 183 -2.84 1.85 -16.02
CA SER A 183 -1.44 1.76 -16.48
C SER A 183 -1.09 2.85 -17.48
N THR A 184 -1.92 3.07 -18.49
CA THR A 184 -1.68 4.06 -19.55
C THR A 184 -1.81 5.49 -19.05
N GLN A 185 -2.85 5.79 -18.27
CA GLN A 185 -3.14 7.14 -17.82
C GLN A 185 -2.23 7.61 -16.69
N VAL A 186 -1.83 6.72 -15.77
CA VAL A 186 -1.03 7.07 -14.60
C VAL A 186 0.45 6.72 -14.79
N GLY A 187 0.75 5.56 -15.36
CA GLY A 187 2.12 5.04 -15.50
C GLY A 187 2.79 4.72 -14.16
N PRO A 188 2.11 4.04 -13.21
CA PRO A 188 2.67 3.80 -11.89
C PRO A 188 3.78 2.74 -11.91
N TYR A 189 4.62 2.73 -10.89
CA TYR A 189 5.60 1.68 -10.64
C TYR A 189 4.96 0.32 -10.32
N GLY A 190 3.79 0.35 -9.69
CA GLY A 190 3.03 -0.85 -9.32
C GLY A 190 1.59 -0.53 -8.93
N PHE A 191 0.84 -1.58 -8.70
CA PHE A 191 -0.58 -1.53 -8.32
C PHE A 191 -0.78 -2.10 -6.93
N ASP A 192 -1.66 -1.49 -6.14
CA ASP A 192 -2.06 -1.97 -4.81
C ASP A 192 -3.57 -2.26 -4.78
N LEU A 193 -3.92 -3.47 -4.38
CA LEU A 193 -5.30 -3.96 -4.38
C LEU A 193 -5.72 -4.48 -3.01
N CYS A 194 -6.96 -4.18 -2.64
CA CYS A 194 -7.64 -4.81 -1.51
C CYS A 194 -9.01 -5.37 -1.98
N SER A 195 -10.04 -4.55 -2.05
CA SER A 195 -11.42 -4.97 -2.34
C SER A 195 -11.61 -5.61 -3.71
N GLY A 196 -10.83 -5.22 -4.71
CA GLY A 196 -10.92 -5.73 -6.09
C GLY A 196 -10.63 -7.23 -6.23
N VAL A 197 -9.96 -7.84 -5.26
CA VAL A 197 -9.61 -9.27 -5.24
C VAL A 197 -10.24 -10.03 -4.07
N ARG A 198 -11.33 -9.49 -3.48
CA ARG A 198 -12.03 -10.10 -2.35
C ARG A 198 -13.50 -10.34 -2.65
N THR A 199 -14.09 -11.36 -2.00
CA THR A 199 -15.52 -11.63 -1.93
C THR A 199 -15.88 -11.88 -0.47
N ASN A 200 -16.86 -11.15 0.08
CA ASN A 200 -17.25 -11.24 1.48
C ASN A 200 -16.06 -11.15 2.45
N ASP A 201 -15.15 -10.22 2.16
CA ASP A 201 -13.93 -9.95 2.93
C ASP A 201 -12.91 -11.13 2.99
N VAL A 202 -13.05 -12.14 2.14
CA VAL A 202 -12.12 -13.25 1.95
C VAL A 202 -11.39 -13.06 0.61
N LEU A 203 -10.09 -13.37 0.54
CA LEU A 203 -9.32 -13.36 -0.70
C LEU A 203 -9.93 -14.34 -1.71
N ASP A 204 -10.27 -13.84 -2.88
CA ASP A 204 -10.94 -14.61 -3.93
C ASP A 204 -9.93 -15.01 -5.01
N GLU A 205 -9.63 -16.29 -5.08
CA GLU A 205 -8.61 -16.82 -6.00
C GLU A 205 -8.97 -16.61 -7.48
N ALA A 206 -10.25 -16.65 -7.83
CA ALA A 206 -10.68 -16.41 -9.21
C ALA A 206 -10.46 -14.94 -9.62
N LYS A 207 -10.79 -13.99 -8.72
CA LYS A 207 -10.53 -12.57 -8.92
C LYS A 207 -9.03 -12.29 -8.96
N LEU A 208 -8.26 -12.93 -8.08
CA LEU A 208 -6.81 -12.81 -8.02
C LEU A 208 -6.19 -13.30 -9.34
N ALA A 209 -6.55 -14.48 -9.81
CA ALA A 209 -6.10 -15.03 -11.09
C ALA A 209 -6.48 -14.14 -12.29
N ALA A 210 -7.71 -13.60 -12.30
CA ALA A 210 -8.17 -12.69 -13.35
C ALA A 210 -7.34 -11.38 -13.35
N PHE A 211 -7.04 -10.83 -12.16
CA PHE A 211 -6.23 -9.62 -12.03
C PHE A 211 -4.80 -9.86 -12.55
N PHE A 212 -4.14 -10.92 -12.11
CA PHE A 212 -2.78 -11.23 -12.58
C PHE A 212 -2.73 -11.59 -14.07
N THR A 213 -3.81 -12.15 -14.63
CA THR A 213 -3.92 -12.33 -16.09
C THR A 213 -3.94 -10.97 -16.79
N ALA A 214 -4.77 -10.03 -16.33
CA ALA A 214 -4.81 -8.68 -16.89
C ALA A 214 -3.46 -7.95 -16.75
N THR A 215 -2.75 -8.13 -15.63
CA THR A 215 -1.42 -7.54 -15.41
C THR A 215 -0.39 -8.01 -16.44
N ARG A 216 -0.41 -9.31 -16.81
CA ARG A 216 0.48 -9.86 -17.86
C ARG A 216 0.22 -9.30 -19.25
N MET A 217 -0.98 -8.78 -19.51
CA MET A 217 -1.34 -8.16 -20.79
C MET A 217 -0.89 -6.70 -20.91
N LEU A 218 -0.32 -6.10 -19.85
CA LEU A 218 0.23 -4.73 -19.87
C LEU A 218 1.67 -4.64 -20.44
N GLN A 219 2.21 -5.76 -20.92
CA GLN A 219 3.59 -5.86 -21.43
C GLN A 219 3.71 -5.49 -22.93
#